data_bc206d1174920358ff77942637cbc338
#
_entry.id   bc206d1174920358ff77942637cbc338
#
_cell.length_a   1.000
_cell.length_b   1.000
_cell.length_c   1.000
_cell.angle_alpha   90.00
_cell.angle_beta   90.00
_cell.angle_gamma   90.00
#
_symmetry.space_group_name_H-M   'P 1'
#
loop_
_entity.id
_entity.type
_entity.pdbx_description
1 polymer ?
#
loop_
_entity_poly.entity_id
_entity_poly.type
_entity_poly.pdbx_seq_one_letter_code
_entity_poly.pdbx_strand_id
1 'polypeptide(L)'
;LVSSELKGLEGFATAYGQFPPGHYFYSRDKDFTRWYIRDWMQYDNVKDNPASVEELHDALEAAVRRHLMSDVPYGVLLSGGLDSSIISAITKKYAARRVEDQERSEAWWPQLHSFAVGLKGAPDLVAAKKVADYIGTVHHEINYTIEEGLDAIRDVIYYIETYDVTTVRASTPMYLLARVIKSMGIKMVLSGEGADEVFGGYLYFHKAPDAKAFHEETVRKLSKLYMYDCLRA
;
A
#
# COMPACT_ATOMS: atom_id res chain seq x y z
N LEU A 1 -24.84 -8.34 -10.16
CA LEU A 1 -23.78 -9.24 -9.67
C LEU A 1 -22.69 -8.38 -9.01
N VAL A 2 -22.04 -8.93 -8.00
CA VAL A 2 -20.88 -8.33 -7.34
C VAL A 2 -19.78 -9.39 -7.30
N SER A 3 -18.58 -9.02 -7.67
CA SER A 3 -17.40 -9.89 -7.66
C SER A 3 -16.19 -9.09 -7.20
N SER A 4 -15.25 -9.76 -6.53
CA SER A 4 -13.98 -9.17 -6.14
C SER A 4 -13.00 -9.03 -7.31
N GLU A 5 -13.25 -9.74 -8.42
CA GLU A 5 -12.40 -9.76 -9.60
C GLU A 5 -13.27 -9.67 -10.86
N LEU A 6 -12.78 -8.98 -11.90
CA LEU A 6 -13.50 -8.81 -13.18
C LEU A 6 -13.71 -10.14 -13.90
N LYS A 7 -12.71 -11.03 -13.87
CA LYS A 7 -12.79 -12.35 -14.48
C LYS A 7 -13.94 -13.23 -13.95
N GLY A 8 -14.39 -12.95 -12.71
CA GLY A 8 -15.59 -13.60 -12.16
C GLY A 8 -16.91 -13.13 -12.78
N LEU A 9 -16.90 -12.04 -13.55
CA LEU A 9 -18.06 -11.52 -14.27
C LEU A 9 -18.05 -11.86 -15.76
N GLU A 10 -16.96 -12.41 -16.26
CA GLU A 10 -16.82 -12.79 -17.67
C GLU A 10 -17.88 -13.82 -18.07
N GLY A 11 -18.53 -13.59 -19.19
CA GLY A 11 -19.61 -14.43 -19.69
C GLY A 11 -20.99 -14.20 -19.03
N PHE A 12 -21.07 -13.42 -17.95
CA PHE A 12 -22.33 -13.12 -17.23
C PHE A 12 -22.76 -11.66 -17.35
N ALA A 13 -21.83 -10.73 -17.52
CA ALA A 13 -22.12 -9.31 -17.56
C ALA A 13 -21.70 -8.70 -18.89
N THR A 14 -22.57 -7.86 -19.46
CA THR A 14 -22.30 -7.08 -20.68
C THR A 14 -21.74 -5.68 -20.37
N ALA A 15 -21.91 -5.24 -19.13
CA ALA A 15 -21.35 -3.99 -18.62
C ALA A 15 -20.99 -4.17 -17.14
N TYR A 16 -19.90 -3.57 -16.73
CA TYR A 16 -19.43 -3.60 -15.35
C TYR A 16 -18.78 -2.26 -14.99
N GLY A 17 -18.71 -1.99 -13.70
CA GLY A 17 -18.04 -0.82 -13.15
C GLY A 17 -17.43 -1.16 -11.80
N GLN A 18 -16.45 -0.38 -11.38
CA GLN A 18 -15.86 -0.53 -10.07
C GLN A 18 -16.78 0.02 -9.00
N PHE A 19 -16.82 -0.64 -7.85
CA PHE A 19 -17.55 -0.13 -6.68
C PHE A 19 -16.84 1.12 -6.16
N PRO A 20 -17.51 2.29 -6.08
CA PRO A 20 -16.85 3.53 -5.72
C PRO A 20 -16.42 3.53 -4.24
N PRO A 21 -15.14 3.86 -3.94
CA PRO A 21 -14.67 3.96 -2.55
C PRO A 21 -15.46 4.97 -1.73
N GLY A 22 -15.60 4.69 -0.44
CA GLY A 22 -16.34 5.57 0.46
C GLY A 22 -17.86 5.61 0.23
N HIS A 23 -18.37 4.61 -0.48
CA HIS A 23 -19.82 4.47 -0.71
C HIS A 23 -20.31 3.14 -0.14
N TYR A 24 -21.60 3.07 0.09
CA TYR A 24 -22.31 1.81 0.30
C TYR A 24 -23.42 1.67 -0.73
N PHE A 25 -23.83 0.44 -0.98
CA PHE A 25 -24.97 0.11 -1.81
C PHE A 25 -26.02 -0.61 -0.97
N TYR A 26 -27.25 -0.10 -1.00
CA TYR A 26 -28.38 -0.75 -0.38
C TYR A 26 -29.41 -1.12 -1.44
N SER A 27 -29.77 -2.39 -1.49
CA SER A 27 -30.61 -2.94 -2.59
C SER A 27 -31.98 -2.29 -2.73
N ARG A 28 -32.52 -1.69 -1.65
CA ARG A 28 -33.81 -0.97 -1.70
C ARG A 28 -33.68 0.39 -2.39
N ASP A 29 -32.57 1.08 -2.19
CA ASP A 29 -32.32 2.41 -2.76
C ASP A 29 -31.87 2.33 -4.22
N LYS A 30 -31.35 1.18 -4.64
CA LYS A 30 -30.86 0.88 -5.99
C LYS A 30 -29.76 1.83 -6.49
N ASP A 31 -29.08 2.53 -5.59
CA ASP A 31 -28.03 3.48 -5.91
C ASP A 31 -26.90 3.43 -4.88
N PHE A 32 -25.78 4.06 -5.22
CA PHE A 32 -24.65 4.22 -4.33
C PHE A 32 -24.79 5.47 -3.50
N THR A 33 -24.65 5.33 -2.18
CA THR A 33 -24.66 6.46 -1.26
C THR A 33 -23.27 6.69 -0.70
N ARG A 34 -22.74 7.90 -0.86
CA ARG A 34 -21.46 8.28 -0.29
C ARG A 34 -21.61 8.50 1.21
N TRP A 35 -20.81 7.80 2.02
CA TRP A 35 -20.76 7.94 3.47
C TRP A 35 -19.43 8.50 4.00
N TYR A 36 -18.34 8.31 3.23
CA TYR A 36 -17.01 8.78 3.62
C TYR A 36 -16.78 10.19 3.06
N ILE A 37 -16.95 11.18 3.91
CA ILE A 37 -16.70 12.58 3.61
C ILE A 37 -15.85 13.12 4.77
N ARG A 38 -14.70 13.71 4.47
CA ARG A 38 -13.77 14.26 5.46
C ARG A 38 -13.50 15.73 5.18
N ASP A 39 -13.32 16.50 6.25
CA ASP A 39 -13.10 17.95 6.18
C ASP A 39 -11.82 18.29 5.37
N TRP A 40 -10.79 17.49 5.50
CA TRP A 40 -9.54 17.66 4.75
C TRP A 40 -9.68 17.58 3.22
N MET A 41 -10.78 17.07 2.70
CA MET A 41 -11.05 17.03 1.24
C MET A 41 -11.35 18.43 0.68
N GLN A 42 -11.65 19.41 1.53
CA GLN A 42 -11.92 20.79 1.15
C GLN A 42 -10.74 21.67 1.57
N TYR A 43 -10.09 22.34 0.62
CA TYR A 43 -8.93 23.18 0.90
C TYR A 43 -9.19 24.26 1.96
N ASP A 44 -10.35 24.91 1.88
CA ASP A 44 -10.73 25.98 2.81
C ASP A 44 -10.84 25.54 4.27
N ASN A 45 -11.08 24.25 4.51
CA ASN A 45 -11.15 23.70 5.86
C ASN A 45 -9.78 23.43 6.49
N VAL A 46 -8.70 23.38 5.67
CA VAL A 46 -7.38 22.94 6.13
C VAL A 46 -6.26 23.94 5.84
N LYS A 47 -6.51 24.96 5.01
CA LYS A 47 -5.49 25.90 4.52
C LYS A 47 -4.73 26.66 5.63
N ASP A 48 -5.39 26.86 6.76
CA ASP A 48 -4.86 27.60 7.90
C ASP A 48 -4.41 26.69 9.05
N ASN A 49 -4.46 25.37 8.86
CA ASN A 49 -4.00 24.42 9.87
C ASN A 49 -2.47 24.50 10.01
N PRO A 50 -1.96 24.61 11.25
CA PRO A 50 -0.52 24.57 11.47
C PRO A 50 0.03 23.17 11.13
N ALA A 51 1.23 23.13 10.55
CA ALA A 51 1.94 21.88 10.38
C ALA A 51 2.70 21.54 11.67
N SER A 52 2.50 20.35 12.21
CA SER A 52 3.23 19.81 13.36
C SER A 52 3.85 18.47 12.99
N VAL A 53 5.17 18.38 13.15
CA VAL A 53 5.92 17.12 12.92
C VAL A 53 5.56 16.10 14.00
N GLU A 54 5.35 16.55 15.21
CA GLU A 54 4.98 15.71 16.35
C GLU A 54 3.59 15.10 16.15
N GLU A 55 2.61 15.91 15.75
CA GLU A 55 1.26 15.42 15.45
C GLU A 55 1.27 14.43 14.27
N LEU A 56 2.07 14.69 13.24
CA LEU A 56 2.22 13.78 12.10
C LEU A 56 2.85 12.46 12.53
N HIS A 57 3.92 12.52 13.36
CA HIS A 57 4.56 11.34 13.92
C HIS A 57 3.55 10.48 14.70
N ASP A 58 2.82 11.09 15.62
CA ASP A 58 1.86 10.39 16.48
C ASP A 58 0.68 9.79 15.66
N ALA A 59 0.21 10.54 14.66
CA ALA A 59 -0.85 10.07 13.77
C ALA A 59 -0.40 8.86 12.92
N LEU A 60 0.83 8.91 12.37
CA LEU A 60 1.39 7.82 11.59
C LEU A 60 1.65 6.58 12.46
N GLU A 61 2.22 6.77 13.65
CA GLU A 61 2.44 5.70 14.61
C GLU A 61 1.12 5.03 15.01
N ALA A 62 0.10 5.82 15.33
CA ALA A 62 -1.24 5.33 15.64
C ALA A 62 -1.89 4.61 14.44
N ALA A 63 -1.67 5.08 13.22
CA ALA A 63 -2.17 4.42 12.01
C ALA A 63 -1.54 3.05 11.82
N VAL A 64 -0.21 2.95 11.87
CA VAL A 64 0.49 1.66 11.77
C VAL A 64 0.05 0.70 12.88
N ARG A 65 0.01 1.18 14.12
CA ARG A 65 -0.41 0.36 15.27
C ARG A 65 -1.79 -0.25 15.09
N ARG A 66 -2.75 0.50 14.53
CA ARG A 66 -4.10 -0.04 14.23
C ARG A 66 -4.09 -1.16 13.19
N HIS A 67 -3.10 -1.18 12.28
CA HIS A 67 -2.96 -2.24 11.28
C HIS A 67 -2.33 -3.53 11.85
N LEU A 68 -1.76 -3.49 13.05
CA LEU A 68 -1.13 -4.66 13.67
C LEU A 68 -2.10 -5.58 14.41
N MET A 69 -3.39 -5.25 14.47
CA MET A 69 -4.42 -6.16 14.95
C MET A 69 -4.58 -7.31 13.94
N SER A 70 -3.93 -8.43 14.23
CA SER A 70 -3.88 -9.56 13.29
C SER A 70 -3.84 -10.89 14.05
N ASP A 71 -4.64 -11.83 13.59
CA ASP A 71 -4.66 -13.23 14.03
C ASP A 71 -3.79 -14.13 13.14
N VAL A 72 -3.06 -13.53 12.21
CA VAL A 72 -2.17 -14.23 11.25
C VAL A 72 -0.76 -13.65 11.28
N PRO A 73 0.27 -14.45 10.89
CA PRO A 73 1.63 -13.94 10.74
C PRO A 73 1.69 -12.79 9.72
N TYR A 74 2.41 -11.73 10.08
CA TYR A 74 2.63 -10.59 9.21
C TYR A 74 4.10 -10.22 9.08
N GLY A 75 4.41 -9.47 8.03
CA GLY A 75 5.73 -8.95 7.75
C GLY A 75 5.66 -7.52 7.21
N VAL A 76 6.80 -7.01 6.75
CA VAL A 76 6.91 -5.69 6.13
C VAL A 76 7.60 -5.78 4.78
N LEU A 77 7.16 -4.99 3.82
CA LEU A 77 7.88 -4.74 2.58
C LEU A 77 8.88 -3.62 2.81
N LEU A 78 10.14 -3.88 2.53
CA LEU A 78 11.25 -2.98 2.84
C LEU A 78 12.13 -2.75 1.60
N SER A 79 12.01 -1.58 1.00
CA SER A 79 12.86 -1.16 -0.13
C SER A 79 14.12 -0.40 0.29
N GLY A 80 14.19 0.03 1.56
CA GLY A 80 15.24 0.92 2.05
C GLY A 80 15.01 2.40 1.74
N GLY A 81 13.90 2.75 1.08
CA GLY A 81 13.41 4.12 0.95
C GLY A 81 12.82 4.64 2.28
N LEU A 82 12.57 5.95 2.35
CA LEU A 82 12.08 6.62 3.56
C LEU A 82 10.79 5.98 4.09
N ASP A 83 9.78 5.87 3.24
CA ASP A 83 8.43 5.45 3.62
C ASP A 83 8.41 4.02 4.15
N SER A 84 8.99 3.08 3.39
CA SER A 84 9.08 1.68 3.80
C SER A 84 9.90 1.50 5.08
N SER A 85 10.94 2.32 5.28
CA SER A 85 11.79 2.27 6.47
C SER A 85 11.06 2.76 7.72
N ILE A 86 10.30 3.85 7.62
CA ILE A 86 9.50 4.38 8.72
C ILE A 86 8.41 3.38 9.12
N ILE A 87 7.64 2.86 8.16
CA ILE A 87 6.60 1.86 8.45
C ILE A 87 7.21 0.62 9.10
N SER A 88 8.35 0.13 8.59
CA SER A 88 9.02 -1.04 9.16
C SER A 88 9.53 -0.79 10.58
N ALA A 89 10.08 0.40 10.86
CA ALA A 89 10.57 0.76 12.19
C ALA A 89 9.44 0.86 13.21
N ILE A 90 8.32 1.52 12.84
CA ILE A 90 7.14 1.59 13.72
C ILE A 90 6.56 0.18 13.94
N THR A 91 6.43 -0.62 12.89
CA THR A 91 5.95 -2.01 12.99
C THR A 91 6.82 -2.80 13.97
N LYS A 92 8.15 -2.69 13.86
CA LYS A 92 9.08 -3.39 14.74
C LYS A 92 8.93 -2.98 16.21
N LYS A 93 8.64 -1.72 16.47
CA LYS A 93 8.41 -1.19 17.84
C LYS A 93 7.28 -1.97 18.54
N TYR A 94 6.24 -2.36 17.82
CA TYR A 94 5.05 -3.01 18.36
C TYR A 94 4.98 -4.52 18.10
N ALA A 95 5.82 -5.08 17.23
CA ALA A 95 5.73 -6.46 16.78
C ALA A 95 5.91 -7.53 17.87
N ALA A 96 6.52 -7.17 19.01
CA ALA A 96 6.76 -8.12 20.10
C ALA A 96 5.53 -8.34 21.00
N ARG A 97 4.53 -7.49 20.92
CA ARG A 97 3.33 -7.51 21.78
C ARG A 97 2.05 -7.51 20.97
N ARG A 98 1.00 -8.05 21.54
CA ARG A 98 -0.33 -8.03 20.92
C ARG A 98 -0.99 -6.68 21.15
N VAL A 99 -1.33 -6.01 20.07
CA VAL A 99 -1.98 -4.69 20.10
C VAL A 99 -3.44 -4.81 20.57
N GLU A 100 -4.09 -5.94 20.28
CA GLU A 100 -5.50 -6.19 20.57
C GLU A 100 -5.81 -6.23 22.09
N ASP A 101 -4.86 -6.66 22.89
CA ASP A 101 -5.01 -6.75 24.36
C ASP A 101 -4.24 -5.65 25.10
N GLN A 102 -4.01 -4.53 24.44
CA GLN A 102 -3.25 -3.40 25.00
C GLN A 102 -1.80 -3.76 25.39
N GLU A 103 -1.18 -4.63 24.59
CA GLU A 103 0.23 -5.04 24.74
C GLU A 103 0.52 -5.82 26.03
N ARG A 104 -0.49 -6.45 26.62
CA ARG A 104 -0.35 -7.25 27.85
C ARG A 104 0.31 -8.60 27.58
N SER A 105 0.05 -9.22 26.43
CA SER A 105 0.63 -10.50 26.04
C SER A 105 1.66 -10.38 24.94
N GLU A 106 2.52 -11.40 24.82
CA GLU A 106 3.46 -11.51 23.71
C GLU A 106 2.73 -11.79 22.40
N ALA A 107 3.28 -11.29 21.31
CA ALA A 107 2.78 -11.61 19.98
C ALA A 107 2.98 -13.10 19.67
N TRP A 108 2.06 -13.68 18.92
CA TRP A 108 2.19 -15.07 18.48
C TRP A 108 3.37 -15.27 17.53
N TRP A 109 3.78 -14.22 16.84
CA TRP A 109 4.93 -14.16 15.93
C TRP A 109 5.83 -12.97 16.30
N PRO A 110 6.66 -13.11 17.35
CA PRO A 110 7.41 -11.98 17.89
C PRO A 110 8.57 -11.52 16.99
N GLN A 111 8.96 -12.36 16.03
CA GLN A 111 10.00 -11.99 15.05
C GLN A 111 9.37 -11.35 13.82
N LEU A 112 9.67 -10.08 13.60
CA LEU A 112 9.22 -9.38 12.40
C LEU A 112 10.10 -9.76 11.20
N HIS A 113 9.46 -10.24 10.15
CA HIS A 113 10.08 -10.53 8.86
C HIS A 113 9.97 -9.33 7.94
N SER A 114 11.07 -8.96 7.28
CA SER A 114 11.09 -7.94 6.23
C SER A 114 11.48 -8.55 4.89
N PHE A 115 10.91 -8.02 3.82
CA PHE A 115 11.05 -8.56 2.47
C PHE A 115 11.45 -7.47 1.50
N ALA A 116 12.46 -7.78 0.67
CA ALA A 116 12.86 -6.96 -0.45
C ALA A 116 13.00 -7.84 -1.71
N VAL A 117 12.69 -7.28 -2.87
CA VAL A 117 12.79 -7.98 -4.15
C VAL A 117 13.52 -7.13 -5.18
N GLY A 118 14.37 -7.74 -5.98
CA GLY A 118 15.09 -7.02 -7.02
C GLY A 118 16.00 -7.92 -7.86
N LEU A 119 16.58 -7.35 -8.89
CA LEU A 119 17.67 -8.01 -9.61
C LEU A 119 18.90 -8.10 -8.71
N LYS A 120 19.68 -9.15 -8.88
CA LYS A 120 20.89 -9.35 -8.08
C LYS A 120 21.81 -8.12 -8.13
N GLY A 121 22.16 -7.61 -6.96
CA GLY A 121 23.03 -6.44 -6.82
C GLY A 121 22.33 -5.09 -7.02
N ALA A 122 21.00 -5.06 -7.06
CA ALA A 122 20.27 -3.80 -7.12
C ALA A 122 20.56 -2.94 -5.88
N PRO A 123 20.73 -1.61 -6.05
CA PRO A 123 21.09 -0.71 -4.94
C PRO A 123 20.02 -0.68 -3.84
N ASP A 124 18.75 -0.85 -4.19
CA ASP A 124 17.64 -0.89 -3.24
C ASP A 124 17.75 -2.09 -2.29
N LEU A 125 18.23 -3.25 -2.77
CA LEU A 125 18.44 -4.41 -1.91
C LEU A 125 19.53 -4.15 -0.86
N VAL A 126 20.58 -3.43 -1.24
CA VAL A 126 21.64 -3.02 -0.32
C VAL A 126 21.12 -2.04 0.73
N ALA A 127 20.28 -1.09 0.32
CA ALA A 127 19.65 -0.13 1.23
C ALA A 127 18.67 -0.83 2.19
N ALA A 128 17.81 -1.71 1.66
CA ALA A 128 16.88 -2.50 2.46
C ALA A 128 17.61 -3.34 3.52
N LYS A 129 18.70 -4.01 3.15
CA LYS A 129 19.51 -4.78 4.08
C LYS A 129 20.07 -3.94 5.24
N LYS A 130 20.60 -2.74 4.94
CA LYS A 130 21.10 -1.83 5.98
C LYS A 130 20.00 -1.44 6.97
N VAL A 131 18.82 -1.09 6.47
CA VAL A 131 17.69 -0.75 7.34
C VAL A 131 17.25 -1.96 8.14
N ALA A 132 17.13 -3.13 7.52
CA ALA A 132 16.74 -4.36 8.19
C ALA A 132 17.68 -4.72 9.35
N ASP A 133 18.99 -4.59 9.14
CA ASP A 133 20.00 -4.82 10.18
C ASP A 133 19.89 -3.82 11.33
N TYR A 134 19.63 -2.54 11.00
CA TYR A 134 19.47 -1.49 11.99
C TYR A 134 18.24 -1.68 12.88
N ILE A 135 17.09 -2.02 12.28
CA ILE A 135 15.83 -2.21 13.04
C ILE A 135 15.69 -3.62 13.62
N GLY A 136 16.56 -4.56 13.24
CA GLY A 136 16.60 -5.92 13.77
C GLY A 136 15.43 -6.79 13.29
N THR A 137 15.16 -6.83 11.98
CA THR A 137 14.20 -7.75 11.36
C THR A 137 14.89 -8.99 10.81
N VAL A 138 14.13 -10.07 10.65
CA VAL A 138 14.57 -11.23 9.86
C VAL A 138 14.39 -10.90 8.39
N HIS A 139 15.46 -10.48 7.73
CA HIS A 139 15.42 -9.96 6.38
C HIS A 139 15.51 -11.05 5.31
N HIS A 140 14.61 -10.98 4.33
CA HIS A 140 14.56 -11.87 3.18
C HIS A 140 14.78 -11.04 1.91
N GLU A 141 15.92 -11.25 1.28
CA GLU A 141 16.24 -10.70 -0.03
C GLU A 141 15.84 -11.71 -1.10
N ILE A 142 14.94 -11.34 -1.97
CA ILE A 142 14.43 -12.16 -3.07
C ILE A 142 15.01 -11.63 -4.38
N ASN A 143 15.87 -12.43 -5.00
CA ASN A 143 16.44 -12.11 -6.29
C ASN A 143 15.66 -12.84 -7.39
N TYR A 144 15.42 -12.17 -8.52
CA TYR A 144 14.86 -12.76 -9.72
C TYR A 144 15.69 -12.38 -10.95
N THR A 145 15.57 -13.14 -12.01
CA THR A 145 16.24 -12.86 -13.29
C THR A 145 15.29 -12.10 -14.22
N ILE A 146 15.84 -11.51 -15.28
CA ILE A 146 15.03 -10.86 -16.32
C ILE A 146 14.08 -11.87 -16.97
N GLU A 147 14.55 -13.08 -17.22
CA GLU A 147 13.76 -14.17 -17.80
C GLU A 147 12.59 -14.54 -16.91
N GLU A 148 12.82 -14.73 -15.61
CA GLU A 148 11.75 -15.00 -14.64
C GLU A 148 10.72 -13.87 -14.59
N GLY A 149 11.18 -12.62 -14.69
CA GLY A 149 10.29 -11.46 -14.77
C GLY A 149 9.45 -11.45 -16.04
N LEU A 150 10.03 -11.74 -17.19
CA LEU A 150 9.33 -11.80 -18.49
C LEU A 150 8.32 -12.96 -18.51
N ASP A 151 8.70 -14.12 -18.02
CA ASP A 151 7.82 -15.29 -17.95
C ASP A 151 6.61 -15.05 -17.04
N ALA A 152 6.76 -14.25 -15.99
CA ALA A 152 5.68 -13.92 -15.06
C ALA A 152 4.64 -12.93 -15.62
N ILE A 153 4.95 -12.17 -16.69
CA ILE A 153 4.08 -11.07 -17.18
C ILE A 153 2.66 -11.54 -17.48
N ARG A 154 2.50 -12.69 -18.12
CA ARG A 154 1.18 -13.23 -18.46
C ARG A 154 0.33 -13.49 -17.21
N ASP A 155 0.92 -14.12 -16.22
CA ASP A 155 0.26 -14.38 -14.94
C ASP A 155 -0.06 -13.08 -14.20
N VAL A 156 0.89 -12.13 -14.21
CA VAL A 156 0.68 -10.80 -13.62
C VAL A 156 -0.55 -10.13 -14.23
N ILE A 157 -0.64 -10.03 -15.56
CA ILE A 157 -1.79 -9.44 -16.27
C ILE A 157 -3.08 -10.15 -15.88
N TYR A 158 -3.07 -11.48 -15.80
CA TYR A 158 -4.24 -12.26 -15.40
C TYR A 158 -4.71 -11.92 -13.98
N TYR A 159 -3.77 -11.75 -13.02
CA TYR A 159 -4.12 -11.47 -11.63
C TYR A 159 -4.46 -10.02 -11.36
N ILE A 160 -3.78 -9.06 -12.01
CA ILE A 160 -4.08 -7.64 -11.82
C ILE A 160 -5.20 -7.11 -12.72
N GLU A 161 -5.63 -7.90 -13.70
CA GLU A 161 -6.74 -7.60 -14.63
C GLU A 161 -6.56 -6.29 -15.42
N THR A 162 -5.32 -5.92 -15.70
CA THR A 162 -4.97 -4.78 -16.56
C THR A 162 -3.69 -5.07 -17.33
N TYR A 163 -3.51 -4.39 -18.44
CA TYR A 163 -2.29 -4.42 -19.27
C TYR A 163 -1.62 -3.03 -19.36
N ASP A 164 -1.96 -2.13 -18.44
CA ASP A 164 -1.25 -0.86 -18.33
C ASP A 164 0.24 -1.11 -18.02
N VAL A 165 1.11 -0.50 -18.83
CA VAL A 165 2.55 -0.76 -18.80
C VAL A 165 3.16 -0.44 -17.43
N THR A 166 2.76 0.65 -16.81
CA THR A 166 3.29 1.08 -15.51
C THR A 166 2.88 0.09 -14.42
N THR A 167 1.60 -0.30 -14.42
CA THR A 167 1.05 -1.25 -13.45
C THR A 167 1.69 -2.64 -13.61
N VAL A 168 1.82 -3.15 -14.83
CA VAL A 168 2.45 -4.46 -15.08
C VAL A 168 3.91 -4.46 -14.64
N ARG A 169 4.65 -3.40 -14.98
CA ARG A 169 6.07 -3.26 -14.60
C ARG A 169 6.26 -3.23 -13.08
N ALA A 170 5.43 -2.50 -12.37
CA ALA A 170 5.50 -2.42 -10.90
C ALA A 170 5.04 -3.71 -10.22
N SER A 171 4.01 -4.36 -10.78
CA SER A 171 3.41 -5.56 -10.18
C SER A 171 4.23 -6.83 -10.40
N THR A 172 5.07 -6.91 -11.44
CA THR A 172 5.83 -8.12 -11.75
C THR A 172 6.76 -8.54 -10.60
N PRO A 173 7.67 -7.69 -10.07
CA PRO A 173 8.48 -8.07 -8.91
C PRO A 173 7.62 -8.35 -7.68
N MET A 174 6.52 -7.62 -7.49
CA MET A 174 5.62 -7.84 -6.36
C MET A 174 4.90 -9.20 -6.43
N TYR A 175 4.54 -9.65 -7.63
CA TYR A 175 3.97 -10.98 -7.84
C TYR A 175 4.96 -12.09 -7.46
N LEU A 176 6.22 -11.98 -7.89
CA LEU A 176 7.27 -12.94 -7.54
C LEU A 176 7.55 -12.94 -6.03
N LEU A 177 7.60 -11.77 -5.42
CA LEU A 177 7.74 -11.59 -3.98
C LEU A 177 6.58 -12.22 -3.21
N ALA A 178 5.34 -11.96 -3.63
CA ALA A 178 4.13 -12.47 -2.97
C ALA A 178 4.10 -14.02 -2.94
N ARG A 179 4.61 -14.68 -3.98
CA ARG A 179 4.72 -16.15 -4.03
C ARG A 179 5.64 -16.66 -2.90
N VAL A 180 6.77 -16.00 -2.68
CA VAL A 180 7.71 -16.38 -1.62
C VAL A 180 7.09 -16.12 -0.24
N ILE A 181 6.53 -14.93 0.00
CA ILE A 181 5.87 -14.58 1.25
C ILE A 181 4.77 -15.58 1.59
N LYS A 182 3.94 -15.91 0.61
CA LYS A 182 2.86 -16.91 0.77
C LYS A 182 3.40 -18.30 1.13
N SER A 183 4.51 -18.73 0.51
CA SER A 183 5.13 -20.03 0.79
C SER A 183 5.68 -20.14 2.22
N MET A 184 6.00 -19.01 2.84
CA MET A 184 6.44 -18.91 4.24
C MET A 184 5.28 -18.89 5.25
N GLY A 185 4.03 -18.98 4.77
CA GLY A 185 2.84 -18.93 5.62
C GLY A 185 2.45 -17.54 6.12
N ILE A 186 3.13 -16.49 5.68
CA ILE A 186 2.80 -15.11 6.02
C ILE A 186 1.60 -14.67 5.19
N LYS A 187 0.59 -14.10 5.85
CA LYS A 187 -0.71 -13.79 5.26
C LYS A 187 -0.93 -12.29 5.03
N MET A 188 -0.19 -11.46 5.74
CA MET A 188 -0.31 -10.01 5.68
C MET A 188 1.08 -9.36 5.62
N VAL A 189 1.19 -8.28 4.88
CA VAL A 189 2.38 -7.41 4.90
C VAL A 189 1.95 -5.95 5.00
N LEU A 190 2.72 -5.16 5.72
CA LEU A 190 2.61 -3.71 5.71
C LEU A 190 3.62 -3.15 4.73
N SER A 191 3.25 -2.08 4.05
CA SER A 191 4.12 -1.38 3.09
C SER A 191 4.01 0.13 3.23
N GLY A 192 4.96 0.87 2.64
CA GLY A 192 4.91 2.31 2.50
C GLY A 192 4.10 2.81 1.29
N GLU A 193 3.41 1.92 0.58
CA GLU A 193 2.59 2.29 -0.58
C GLU A 193 1.51 3.31 -0.21
N GLY A 194 1.30 4.29 -1.08
CA GLY A 194 0.35 5.38 -0.86
C GLY A 194 0.97 6.61 -0.18
N ALA A 195 2.21 6.55 0.29
CA ALA A 195 2.87 7.70 0.91
C ALA A 195 3.06 8.86 -0.07
N ASP A 196 3.50 8.57 -1.30
CA ASP A 196 3.70 9.58 -2.34
C ASP A 196 2.40 10.30 -2.70
N GLU A 197 1.29 9.61 -2.69
CA GLU A 197 -0.04 10.17 -2.97
C GLU A 197 -0.54 11.05 -1.82
N VAL A 198 -0.27 10.65 -0.58
CA VAL A 198 -0.71 11.40 0.62
C VAL A 198 0.17 12.61 0.89
N PHE A 199 1.48 12.46 0.74
CA PHE A 199 2.46 13.50 1.08
C PHE A 199 3.00 14.26 -0.12
N GLY A 200 2.52 13.96 -1.34
CA GLY A 200 2.97 14.66 -2.55
C GLY A 200 4.42 14.34 -2.93
N GLY A 201 4.85 13.08 -2.76
CA GLY A 201 6.24 12.65 -2.97
C GLY A 201 6.67 12.60 -4.43
N TYR A 202 5.74 12.51 -5.39
CA TYR A 202 6.08 12.48 -6.81
C TYR A 202 6.55 13.83 -7.34
N LEU A 203 7.53 13.82 -8.23
CA LEU A 203 8.13 15.04 -8.80
C LEU A 203 7.14 15.98 -9.46
N TYR A 204 6.03 15.49 -9.99
CA TYR A 204 5.05 16.37 -10.64
C TYR A 204 4.30 17.27 -9.64
N PHE A 205 4.20 16.90 -8.37
CA PHE A 205 3.62 17.75 -7.32
C PHE A 205 4.40 19.07 -7.14
N HIS A 206 5.72 19.05 -7.37
CA HIS A 206 6.56 20.25 -7.31
C HIS A 206 6.23 21.29 -8.39
N LYS A 207 5.40 20.95 -9.38
CA LYS A 207 4.92 21.87 -10.41
C LYS A 207 3.63 22.60 -10.04
N ALA A 208 3.06 22.28 -8.86
CA ALA A 208 1.87 22.98 -8.40
C ALA A 208 2.16 24.49 -8.22
N PRO A 209 1.34 25.39 -8.80
CA PRO A 209 1.60 26.81 -8.73
C PRO A 209 1.39 27.40 -7.33
N ASP A 210 0.56 26.78 -6.52
CA ASP A 210 0.25 27.21 -5.16
C ASP A 210 -0.23 26.03 -4.28
N ALA A 211 -0.42 26.28 -3.00
CA ALA A 211 -0.86 25.29 -2.02
C ALA A 211 -2.26 24.72 -2.32
N LYS A 212 -3.15 25.54 -2.91
CA LYS A 212 -4.49 25.09 -3.27
C LYS A 212 -4.45 24.09 -4.40
N ALA A 213 -3.71 24.38 -5.47
CA ALA A 213 -3.54 23.47 -6.60
C ALA A 213 -2.85 22.17 -6.18
N PHE A 214 -1.86 22.24 -5.28
CA PHE A 214 -1.23 21.07 -4.68
C PHE A 214 -2.26 20.19 -3.93
N HIS A 215 -3.06 20.80 -3.07
CA HIS A 215 -4.09 20.11 -2.30
C HIS A 215 -5.16 19.47 -3.21
N GLU A 216 -5.67 20.23 -4.19
CA GLU A 216 -6.70 19.73 -5.12
C GLU A 216 -6.19 18.53 -5.94
N GLU A 217 -4.92 18.57 -6.39
CA GLU A 217 -4.32 17.43 -7.10
C GLU A 217 -4.12 16.22 -6.18
N THR A 218 -3.71 16.43 -4.93
CA THR A 218 -3.60 15.37 -3.93
C THR A 218 -4.96 14.69 -3.69
N VAL A 219 -6.00 15.47 -3.46
CA VAL A 219 -7.37 14.96 -3.28
C VAL A 219 -7.86 14.23 -4.52
N ARG A 220 -7.59 14.79 -5.71
CA ARG A 220 -7.94 14.15 -6.98
C ARG A 220 -7.28 12.78 -7.13
N LYS A 221 -5.98 12.69 -6.86
CA LYS A 221 -5.23 11.42 -6.93
C LYS A 221 -5.77 10.40 -5.93
N LEU A 222 -5.91 10.77 -4.66
CA LEU A 222 -6.45 9.88 -3.63
C LEU A 222 -7.85 9.37 -3.97
N SER A 223 -8.70 10.23 -4.55
CA SER A 223 -10.06 9.85 -4.96
C SER A 223 -10.11 8.88 -6.13
N LYS A 224 -9.02 8.75 -6.90
CA LYS A 224 -8.93 7.92 -8.10
C LYS A 224 -8.00 6.72 -7.97
N LEU A 225 -7.39 6.47 -6.80
CA LEU A 225 -6.47 5.35 -6.59
C LEU A 225 -7.06 3.98 -6.92
N TYR A 226 -8.37 3.83 -6.82
CA TYR A 226 -9.07 2.59 -7.15
C TYR A 226 -9.24 2.37 -8.67
N MET A 227 -8.99 3.38 -9.48
CA MET A 227 -9.14 3.32 -10.94
C MET A 227 -7.80 2.94 -11.56
N TYR A 228 -7.82 1.95 -12.43
CA TYR A 228 -6.69 1.68 -13.30
C TYR A 228 -6.47 2.86 -14.24
N ASP A 229 -5.20 3.16 -14.49
CA ASP A 229 -4.82 4.24 -15.40
C ASP A 229 -5.37 5.63 -15.00
N CYS A 230 -5.39 5.90 -13.70
CA CYS A 230 -5.88 7.17 -13.15
C CYS A 230 -5.09 8.40 -13.65
N LEU A 231 -3.94 8.20 -14.30
CA LEU A 231 -3.15 9.27 -14.92
C LEU A 231 -3.80 9.81 -16.18
N ARG A 232 -4.62 9.00 -16.85
CA ARG A 232 -5.31 9.34 -18.10
C ARG A 232 -6.77 9.74 -17.89
N ALA A 233 -7.29 9.54 -16.69
CA ALA A 233 -8.67 9.81 -16.35
C ALA A 233 -8.91 11.29 -15.98
#